data_91d92d383a4dbfcc410264611dbb56f0
#
_entry.id   91d92d383a4dbfcc410264611dbb56f0
#
_cell.length_a   1.000
_cell.length_b   1.000
_cell.length_c   1.000
_cell.angle_alpha   90.00
_cell.angle_beta   90.00
_cell.angle_gamma   90.00
#
_symmetry.space_group_name_H-M   'P 1'
#
loop_
_entity.id
_entity.type
_entity.pdbx_description
1 polymer ?
#
loop_
_entity_poly.entity_id
_entity_poly.type
_entity_poly.pdbx_seq_one_letter_code
_entity_poly.pdbx_strand_id
1 'polypeptide(L)'
;MNIEPRKSKIRSVRVFLALLSLALASCGSLERFRIRQFHLRSDTVADGNEFIRAEMNKRLYGAVTEKTRELRKGHFYALSWRKLSGTRPVKIVFEYRQQSTGARIKKMTRVLPPSPEGRTEFRITGSDYYQNGRVLAWRMTLLDGSEVISRKQSFLWD
;
A
#
# COMPACT_ATOMS: atom_id res chain seq x y z
N MET A 1 -24.65 59.83 -25.62
CA MET A 1 -23.81 58.72 -26.14
C MET A 1 -23.11 58.10 -24.97
N ASN A 2 -23.63 56.98 -24.50
CA ASN A 2 -23.30 56.39 -23.19
C ASN A 2 -22.39 55.20 -23.39
N ILE A 3 -21.15 55.27 -22.96
CA ILE A 3 -20.16 54.21 -23.04
C ILE A 3 -19.86 53.70 -21.65
N GLU A 4 -20.60 52.69 -21.18
CA GLU A 4 -20.16 51.85 -20.09
C GLU A 4 -20.54 50.37 -20.35
N PRO A 5 -19.59 49.54 -20.79
CA PRO A 5 -19.51 48.22 -20.19
C PRO A 5 -18.10 47.61 -20.13
N ARG A 6 -17.08 48.36 -19.69
CA ARG A 6 -15.71 47.77 -19.64
C ARG A 6 -15.32 47.19 -18.28
N LYS A 7 -15.95 47.66 -17.20
CA LYS A 7 -15.61 47.27 -15.82
C LYS A 7 -16.16 45.90 -15.40
N SER A 8 -17.27 45.43 -16.00
CA SER A 8 -17.90 44.15 -15.63
C SER A 8 -17.10 42.94 -16.17
N LYS A 9 -16.56 43.03 -17.39
CA LYS A 9 -15.74 41.95 -17.99
C LYS A 9 -14.44 41.71 -17.24
N ILE A 10 -13.81 42.76 -16.71
CA ILE A 10 -12.53 42.62 -15.98
C ILE A 10 -12.76 41.99 -14.61
N ARG A 11 -13.90 42.26 -13.94
CA ARG A 11 -14.27 41.58 -12.70
C ARG A 11 -14.56 40.10 -12.91
N SER A 12 -15.26 39.73 -13.95
CA SER A 12 -15.53 38.30 -14.30
C SER A 12 -14.25 37.52 -14.60
N VAL A 13 -13.31 38.11 -15.34
CA VAL A 13 -12.04 37.47 -15.66
C VAL A 13 -11.18 37.28 -14.38
N ARG A 14 -11.14 38.24 -13.48
CA ARG A 14 -10.41 38.11 -12.22
C ARG A 14 -11.00 37.06 -11.29
N VAL A 15 -12.33 36.94 -11.23
CA VAL A 15 -13.02 35.90 -10.45
C VAL A 15 -12.74 34.52 -11.08
N PHE A 16 -12.74 34.41 -12.41
CA PHE A 16 -12.44 33.16 -13.10
C PHE A 16 -10.97 32.72 -12.92
N LEU A 17 -10.02 33.64 -12.95
CA LEU A 17 -8.62 33.35 -12.64
C LEU A 17 -8.41 32.95 -11.18
N ALA A 18 -9.12 33.57 -10.23
CA ALA A 18 -9.06 33.20 -8.82
C ALA A 18 -9.65 31.82 -8.54
N LEU A 19 -10.74 31.45 -9.20
CA LEU A 19 -11.32 30.11 -9.13
C LEU A 19 -10.45 29.04 -9.79
N LEU A 20 -9.78 29.36 -10.89
CA LEU A 20 -8.85 28.46 -11.55
C LEU A 20 -7.60 28.21 -10.71
N SER A 21 -7.09 29.21 -9.98
CA SER A 21 -5.95 29.04 -9.08
C SER A 21 -6.27 28.19 -7.86
N LEU A 22 -7.52 28.22 -7.34
CA LEU A 22 -7.95 27.31 -6.26
C LEU A 22 -8.05 25.84 -6.72
N ALA A 23 -8.41 25.59 -7.98
CA ALA A 23 -8.51 24.24 -8.52
C ALA A 23 -7.12 23.58 -8.68
N LEU A 24 -6.06 24.36 -8.88
CA LEU A 24 -4.69 23.84 -9.01
C LEU A 24 -4.03 23.55 -7.64
N ALA A 25 -4.59 24.00 -6.54
CA ALA A 25 -4.11 23.70 -5.19
C ALA A 25 -4.51 22.32 -4.68
N SER A 26 -5.28 21.51 -5.45
CA SER A 26 -5.53 20.09 -5.20
C SER A 26 -4.28 19.25 -5.52
N CYS A 27 -3.15 19.64 -4.94
CA CYS A 27 -1.92 18.88 -4.96
C CYS A 27 -2.16 17.64 -4.09
N GLY A 28 -2.35 16.48 -4.73
CA GLY A 28 -2.58 15.22 -4.06
C GLY A 28 -1.58 15.02 -2.93
N SER A 29 -2.05 14.89 -1.71
CA SER A 29 -1.23 14.60 -0.54
C SER A 29 -0.43 13.34 -0.84
N LEU A 30 0.86 13.47 -1.03
CA LEU A 30 1.77 12.34 -1.24
C LEU A 30 1.64 11.40 -0.05
N GLU A 31 0.96 10.31 -0.27
CA GLU A 31 0.62 9.32 0.74
C GLU A 31 1.88 8.86 1.50
N ARG A 32 1.90 9.08 2.83
CA ARG A 32 3.06 8.77 3.68
C ARG A 32 3.31 7.28 3.82
N PHE A 33 2.28 6.46 3.67
CA PHE A 33 2.34 5.02 3.82
C PHE A 33 1.57 4.34 2.70
N ARG A 34 2.26 3.57 1.87
CA ARG A 34 1.69 2.83 0.75
C ARG A 34 1.88 1.33 0.95
N ILE A 35 0.83 0.57 0.66
CA ILE A 35 0.83 -0.90 0.70
C ILE A 35 0.43 -1.39 -0.68
N ARG A 36 1.22 -2.31 -1.23
CA ARG A 36 0.90 -3.07 -2.43
C ARG A 36 0.76 -4.54 -2.04
N GLN A 37 -0.37 -5.11 -2.37
CA GLN A 37 -0.69 -6.50 -2.09
C GLN A 37 -0.56 -7.32 -3.37
N PHE A 38 0.08 -8.49 -3.26
CA PHE A 38 0.15 -9.46 -4.33
C PHE A 38 -0.15 -10.85 -3.76
N HIS A 39 -1.01 -11.61 -4.44
CA HIS A 39 -1.36 -12.97 -4.06
C HIS A 39 -0.93 -13.92 -5.18
N LEU A 40 0.12 -14.72 -4.91
CA LEU A 40 0.59 -15.76 -5.81
C LEU A 40 -0.13 -17.07 -5.51
N ARG A 41 -0.97 -17.52 -6.44
CA ARG A 41 -1.77 -18.74 -6.35
C ARG A 41 -1.35 -19.73 -7.45
N SER A 42 -1.81 -20.99 -7.36
CA SER A 42 -1.59 -22.01 -8.39
C SER A 42 -2.24 -21.63 -9.73
N ASP A 43 -3.40 -20.98 -9.66
CA ASP A 43 -4.21 -20.53 -10.79
C ASP A 43 -3.92 -19.06 -11.20
N THR A 44 -2.83 -18.46 -10.71
CA THR A 44 -2.43 -17.14 -11.17
C THR A 44 -1.95 -17.24 -12.61
N VAL A 45 -2.84 -16.90 -13.53
CA VAL A 45 -2.53 -16.81 -14.96
C VAL A 45 -2.05 -15.40 -15.25
N ALA A 46 -0.86 -15.29 -15.86
CA ALA A 46 -0.30 -14.00 -16.29
C ALA A 46 -0.92 -13.55 -17.62
N ASP A 47 -2.25 -13.68 -17.75
CA ASP A 47 -2.99 -13.50 -18.97
C ASP A 47 -2.86 -12.07 -19.51
N GLY A 48 -1.87 -11.87 -20.39
CA GLY A 48 -1.62 -10.60 -21.07
C GLY A 48 -1.08 -9.45 -20.18
N ASN A 49 -1.13 -9.56 -18.86
CA ASN A 49 -0.67 -8.51 -17.96
C ASN A 49 0.82 -8.65 -17.62
N GLU A 50 1.64 -7.82 -18.26
CA GLU A 50 3.09 -7.79 -18.10
C GLU A 50 3.53 -7.56 -16.63
N PHE A 51 2.80 -6.73 -15.91
CA PHE A 51 3.09 -6.46 -14.50
C PHE A 51 2.91 -7.70 -13.62
N ILE A 52 1.82 -8.45 -13.82
CA ILE A 52 1.57 -9.71 -13.10
C ILE A 52 2.64 -10.73 -13.44
N ARG A 53 3.03 -10.85 -14.70
CA ARG A 53 4.10 -11.75 -15.18
C ARG A 53 5.44 -11.42 -14.55
N ALA A 54 5.81 -10.13 -14.52
CA ALA A 54 7.05 -9.68 -13.90
C ALA A 54 7.09 -9.99 -12.40
N GLU A 55 5.99 -9.76 -11.69
CA GLU A 55 5.90 -10.04 -10.26
C GLU A 55 5.94 -11.57 -9.98
N MET A 56 5.28 -12.39 -10.78
CA MET A 56 5.38 -13.85 -10.70
C MET A 56 6.81 -14.33 -10.91
N ASN A 57 7.47 -13.89 -11.97
CA ASN A 57 8.85 -14.25 -12.28
C ASN A 57 9.79 -13.90 -11.14
N LYS A 58 9.64 -12.72 -10.58
CA LYS A 58 10.40 -12.27 -9.41
C LYS A 58 10.20 -13.16 -8.19
N ARG A 59 8.97 -13.58 -7.90
CA ARG A 59 8.64 -14.43 -6.76
C ARG A 59 9.10 -15.87 -6.96
N LEU A 60 9.04 -16.38 -8.19
CA LEU A 60 9.41 -17.74 -8.54
C LEU A 60 10.88 -17.89 -8.98
N TYR A 61 11.63 -16.78 -9.04
CA TYR A 61 13.03 -16.82 -9.46
C TYR A 61 13.85 -17.84 -8.64
N GLY A 62 14.50 -18.79 -9.33
CA GLY A 62 15.26 -19.85 -8.68
C GLY A 62 14.42 -20.99 -8.08
N ALA A 63 13.10 -21.01 -8.27
CA ALA A 63 12.25 -22.13 -7.89
C ALA A 63 12.22 -23.17 -9.03
N VAL A 64 13.17 -24.10 -9.03
CA VAL A 64 13.35 -25.10 -10.09
C VAL A 64 12.34 -26.24 -9.99
N THR A 65 12.06 -26.72 -8.76
CA THR A 65 11.14 -27.83 -8.54
C THR A 65 9.72 -27.35 -8.24
N GLU A 66 8.73 -28.19 -8.55
CA GLU A 66 7.33 -27.91 -8.20
C GLU A 66 7.16 -27.68 -6.69
N LYS A 67 7.77 -28.52 -5.87
CA LYS A 67 7.77 -28.34 -4.41
C LYS A 67 8.27 -26.97 -3.98
N THR A 68 9.34 -26.47 -4.61
CA THR A 68 9.89 -25.14 -4.31
C THR A 68 8.94 -24.03 -4.77
N ARG A 69 8.28 -24.20 -5.92
CA ARG A 69 7.26 -23.24 -6.42
C ARG A 69 6.08 -23.18 -5.48
N GLU A 70 5.59 -24.34 -5.04
CA GLU A 70 4.50 -24.43 -4.07
C GLU A 70 4.84 -23.66 -2.79
N LEU A 71 5.98 -23.89 -2.17
CA LEU A 71 6.41 -23.21 -0.95
C LEU A 71 6.52 -21.68 -1.08
N ARG A 72 6.60 -21.16 -2.31
CA ARG A 72 6.63 -19.72 -2.58
C ARG A 72 5.25 -19.11 -2.81
N LYS A 73 4.20 -19.90 -2.94
CA LYS A 73 2.82 -19.40 -3.06
C LYS A 73 2.36 -18.74 -1.76
N GLY A 74 1.50 -17.75 -1.89
CA GLY A 74 0.95 -17.04 -0.75
C GLY A 74 0.76 -15.54 -0.97
N HIS A 75 0.63 -14.81 0.12
CA HIS A 75 0.40 -13.37 0.12
C HIS A 75 1.69 -12.60 0.39
N PHE A 76 1.88 -11.55 -0.39
CA PHE A 76 3.01 -10.61 -0.30
C PHE A 76 2.47 -9.21 -0.10
N TYR A 77 2.98 -8.51 0.89
CA TYR A 77 2.61 -7.14 1.23
C TYR A 77 3.86 -6.28 1.17
N ALA A 78 4.07 -5.61 0.03
CA ALA A 78 5.15 -4.65 -0.14
C ALA A 78 4.71 -3.30 0.41
N LEU A 79 5.50 -2.76 1.33
CA LEU A 79 5.25 -1.52 2.01
C LEU A 79 6.30 -0.49 1.67
N SER A 80 5.88 0.76 1.56
CA SER A 80 6.79 1.90 1.48
C SER A 80 6.27 3.05 2.32
N TRP A 81 7.20 3.77 2.93
CA TRP A 81 6.89 4.96 3.71
C TRP A 81 7.81 6.10 3.32
N ARG A 82 7.40 7.32 3.67
CA ARG A 82 8.14 8.55 3.45
C ARG A 82 7.73 9.64 4.43
N LYS A 83 8.58 10.65 4.58
CA LYS A 83 8.33 11.82 5.44
C LYS A 83 8.16 11.45 6.92
N LEU A 84 8.95 10.49 7.42
CA LEU A 84 9.12 10.25 8.85
C LEU A 84 10.22 11.15 9.41
N SER A 85 10.36 11.18 10.74
CA SER A 85 11.38 11.99 11.42
C SER A 85 12.82 11.60 11.02
N GLY A 86 13.05 10.33 10.72
CA GLY A 86 14.39 9.79 10.44
C GLY A 86 15.28 9.66 11.68
N THR A 87 14.79 10.00 12.85
CA THR A 87 15.56 9.98 14.11
C THR A 87 15.14 8.85 15.04
N ARG A 88 13.97 8.28 14.83
CA ARG A 88 13.39 7.21 15.65
C ARG A 88 13.28 5.91 14.85
N PRO A 89 13.34 4.72 15.50
CA PRO A 89 13.12 3.45 14.83
C PRO A 89 11.73 3.39 14.17
N VAL A 90 11.70 2.88 12.94
CA VAL A 90 10.45 2.65 12.22
C VAL A 90 9.89 1.30 12.62
N LYS A 91 8.70 1.28 13.20
CA LYS A 91 8.01 0.05 13.58
C LYS A 91 6.79 -0.16 12.71
N ILE A 92 6.65 -1.38 12.18
CA ILE A 92 5.49 -1.77 11.39
C ILE A 92 4.86 -2.98 12.06
N VAL A 93 3.58 -2.86 12.36
CA VAL A 93 2.76 -3.93 12.94
C VAL A 93 1.78 -4.39 11.86
N PHE A 94 1.85 -5.67 11.52
CA PHE A 94 0.97 -6.34 10.59
C PHE A 94 0.11 -7.35 11.32
N GLU A 95 -1.20 -7.15 11.34
CA GLU A 95 -2.20 -8.02 11.93
C GLU A 95 -3.05 -8.60 10.80
N TYR A 96 -3.36 -9.89 10.86
CA TYR A 96 -4.13 -10.54 9.81
C TYR A 96 -4.92 -11.74 10.34
N ARG A 97 -5.98 -12.08 9.62
CA ARG A 97 -6.80 -13.28 9.79
C ARG A 97 -6.73 -14.13 8.54
N GLN A 98 -6.58 -15.44 8.70
CA GLN A 98 -6.54 -16.41 7.61
C GLN A 98 -7.78 -17.29 7.60
N GLN A 99 -8.05 -17.91 6.48
CA GLN A 99 -9.27 -18.71 6.26
C GLN A 99 -9.51 -19.77 7.34
N SER A 100 -8.48 -20.52 7.73
CA SER A 100 -8.58 -21.59 8.71
C SER A 100 -8.37 -21.12 10.15
N THR A 101 -8.07 -19.84 10.38
CA THR A 101 -7.87 -19.31 11.75
C THR A 101 -9.13 -18.69 12.34
N GLY A 102 -10.19 -18.55 11.55
CA GLY A 102 -11.44 -17.92 11.99
C GLY A 102 -11.20 -16.48 12.49
N ALA A 103 -11.68 -16.18 13.69
CA ALA A 103 -11.53 -14.87 14.32
C ALA A 103 -10.13 -14.62 14.92
N ARG A 104 -9.24 -15.63 14.96
CA ARG A 104 -7.91 -15.49 15.54
C ARG A 104 -7.07 -14.52 14.73
N ILE A 105 -6.58 -13.48 15.38
CA ILE A 105 -5.65 -12.51 14.80
C ILE A 105 -4.22 -13.00 14.98
N LYS A 106 -3.50 -13.13 13.88
CA LYS A 106 -2.06 -13.31 13.85
C LYS A 106 -1.38 -11.96 13.75
N LYS A 107 -0.17 -11.84 14.30
CA LYS A 107 0.58 -10.59 14.33
C LYS A 107 2.03 -10.82 13.96
N MET A 108 2.53 -9.98 13.07
CA MET A 108 3.94 -9.86 12.74
C MET A 108 4.40 -8.43 13.02
N THR A 109 5.59 -8.27 13.57
CA THR A 109 6.15 -6.94 13.85
C THR A 109 7.53 -6.87 13.23
N ARG A 110 7.84 -5.75 12.60
CA ARG A 110 9.17 -5.44 12.10
C ARG A 110 9.61 -4.09 12.63
N VAL A 111 10.80 -4.07 13.21
CA VAL A 111 11.47 -2.86 13.65
C VAL A 111 12.66 -2.64 12.73
N LEU A 112 12.77 -1.44 12.19
CA LEU A 112 13.78 -1.03 11.24
C LEU A 112 14.55 0.16 11.79
N PRO A 113 15.81 0.37 11.38
CA PRO A 113 16.57 1.54 11.77
C PRO A 113 15.84 2.85 11.46
N PRO A 114 16.16 3.94 12.15
CA PRO A 114 15.65 5.27 11.85
C PRO A 114 15.84 5.60 10.37
N SER A 115 14.76 5.98 9.67
CA SER A 115 14.83 6.38 8.28
C SER A 115 13.62 7.23 7.89
N PRO A 116 13.82 8.38 7.22
CA PRO A 116 12.71 9.23 6.77
C PRO A 116 11.87 8.57 5.67
N GLU A 117 12.46 7.62 4.95
CA GLU A 117 11.80 6.83 3.92
C GLU A 117 12.36 5.42 3.85
N GLY A 118 11.57 4.48 3.34
CA GLY A 118 12.04 3.11 3.18
C GLY A 118 11.01 2.18 2.60
N ARG A 119 11.42 0.90 2.48
CA ARG A 119 10.61 -0.20 1.96
C ARG A 119 10.84 -1.46 2.76
N THR A 120 9.80 -2.26 2.91
CA THR A 120 9.90 -3.61 3.46
C THR A 120 8.78 -4.48 2.91
N GLU A 121 8.82 -5.78 3.23
CA GLU A 121 7.81 -6.71 2.76
C GLU A 121 7.47 -7.72 3.86
N PHE A 122 6.17 -7.96 4.09
CA PHE A 122 5.70 -9.12 4.82
C PHE A 122 5.26 -10.20 3.83
N ARG A 123 5.53 -11.46 4.19
CA ARG A 123 5.18 -12.63 3.39
C ARG A 123 4.44 -13.63 4.27
N ILE A 124 3.37 -14.18 3.75
CA ILE A 124 2.64 -15.30 4.33
C ILE A 124 2.66 -16.38 3.26
N THR A 125 3.64 -17.28 3.37
CA THR A 125 3.97 -18.30 2.36
C THR A 125 4.32 -19.63 3.05
N GLY A 126 4.55 -20.67 2.27
CA GLY A 126 4.98 -21.98 2.77
C GLY A 126 3.97 -22.60 3.71
N SER A 127 4.45 -23.19 4.81
CA SER A 127 3.60 -23.92 5.77
C SER A 127 2.49 -23.07 6.37
N ASP A 128 2.77 -21.79 6.66
CA ASP A 128 1.74 -20.91 7.21
C ASP A 128 0.58 -20.67 6.23
N TYR A 129 0.90 -20.50 4.95
CA TYR A 129 -0.12 -20.35 3.91
C TYR A 129 -0.87 -21.66 3.65
N TYR A 130 -0.17 -22.79 3.63
CA TYR A 130 -0.79 -24.11 3.39
C TYR A 130 -1.73 -24.53 4.50
N GLN A 131 -1.32 -24.37 5.75
CA GLN A 131 -2.09 -24.82 6.90
C GLN A 131 -3.27 -23.89 7.20
N ASN A 132 -3.10 -22.59 7.01
CA ASN A 132 -4.08 -21.61 7.45
C ASN A 132 -4.83 -20.94 6.28
N GLY A 133 -4.45 -21.22 5.05
CA GLY A 133 -5.11 -20.70 3.86
C GLY A 133 -4.81 -19.22 3.58
N ARG A 134 -5.61 -18.63 2.72
CA ARG A 134 -5.46 -17.24 2.29
C ARG A 134 -5.74 -16.25 3.41
N VAL A 135 -5.10 -15.09 3.36
CA VAL A 135 -5.44 -13.95 4.22
C VAL A 135 -6.79 -13.37 3.77
N LEU A 136 -7.74 -13.29 4.69
CA LEU A 136 -9.07 -12.75 4.46
C LEU A 136 -9.15 -11.28 4.84
N ALA A 137 -8.52 -10.93 5.97
CA ALA A 137 -8.53 -9.57 6.48
C ALA A 137 -7.16 -9.22 7.06
N TRP A 138 -6.78 -7.97 6.94
CA TRP A 138 -5.50 -7.48 7.46
C TRP A 138 -5.58 -6.01 7.88
N ARG A 139 -4.72 -5.66 8.83
CA ARG A 139 -4.46 -4.29 9.26
C ARG A 139 -2.96 -4.07 9.42
N MET A 140 -2.48 -2.93 8.97
CA MET A 140 -1.09 -2.50 9.11
C MET A 140 -1.01 -1.15 9.76
N THR A 141 -0.15 -1.04 10.77
CA THR A 141 0.13 0.20 11.48
C THR A 141 1.59 0.55 11.33
N LEU A 142 1.85 1.76 10.85
CA LEU A 142 3.19 2.36 10.77
C LEU A 142 3.40 3.28 11.96
N LEU A 143 4.49 3.08 12.67
CA LEU A 143 4.89 3.91 13.80
C LEU A 143 6.29 4.50 13.57
N ASP A 144 6.50 5.74 14.01
CA ASP A 144 7.77 6.42 14.13
C ASP A 144 8.14 6.48 15.64
N GLY A 145 8.99 5.56 16.08
CA GLY A 145 9.15 5.27 17.51
C GLY A 145 7.87 4.66 18.10
N SER A 146 7.26 5.37 19.04
CA SER A 146 5.98 5.00 19.66
C SER A 146 4.76 5.68 19.03
N GLU A 147 4.97 6.69 18.18
CA GLU A 147 3.91 7.49 17.56
C GLU A 147 3.29 6.77 16.35
N VAL A 148 1.98 6.63 16.34
CA VAL A 148 1.25 6.08 15.18
C VAL A 148 1.13 7.11 14.08
N ILE A 149 1.79 6.87 12.96
CA ILE A 149 1.80 7.78 11.80
C ILE A 149 0.65 7.47 10.84
N SER A 150 0.39 6.19 10.62
CA SER A 150 -0.65 5.77 9.67
C SER A 150 -1.14 4.37 9.98
N ARG A 151 -2.42 4.14 9.73
CA ARG A 151 -3.05 2.83 9.78
C ARG A 151 -3.80 2.57 8.50
N LYS A 152 -3.65 1.37 7.96
CA LYS A 152 -4.37 0.88 6.79
C LYS A 152 -4.89 -0.51 7.04
N GLN A 153 -6.06 -0.79 6.53
CA GLN A 153 -6.70 -2.09 6.68
C GLN A 153 -7.47 -2.50 5.42
N SER A 154 -7.71 -3.78 5.28
CA SER A 154 -8.62 -4.32 4.28
C SER A 154 -10.08 -4.06 4.67
N PHE A 155 -10.96 -4.06 3.68
CA PHE A 155 -12.40 -3.85 3.89
C PHE A 155 -13.03 -4.83 4.91
N LEU A 156 -12.53 -6.07 4.96
CA LEU A 156 -13.05 -7.12 5.85
C LEU A 156 -12.41 -7.14 7.24
N TRP A 157 -11.70 -6.09 7.62
CA TRP A 157 -10.99 -6.08 8.91
C TRP A 157 -11.91 -5.84 10.11
N ASP A 158 -13.04 -5.16 9.95
CA ASP A 158 -13.98 -4.77 11.01
C ASP A 158 -14.73 -5.97 11.62
#